data_4aa12ab23f2a078fbf1b4822d6a80a75
#
_entry.id   4aa12ab23f2a078fbf1b4822d6a80a75
#
_cell.length_a   1.000
_cell.length_b   1.000
_cell.length_c   1.000
_cell.angle_alpha   90.00
_cell.angle_beta   90.00
_cell.angle_gamma   90.00
#
_symmetry.space_group_name_H-M   'P 1'
#
loop_
_entity.id
_entity.type
_entity.pdbx_description
1 polymer ?
#
loop_
_entity_poly.entity_id
_entity_poly.type
_entity_poly.pdbx_seq_one_letter_code
_entity_poly.pdbx_strand_id
1 'polypeptide(L)'
;MSRKIKLFPCLRVTLLLAAAFLLGRAAAQVTSSVAASHSGQIQSSAEGNWGLGFQEEGRPPVGNATSQELAQYDAFYLGDTDKKRIYLTFDAGYENGNTAPILDALKKHEAPAAFFVVGNFISENPDLIRRMEEEGHIVGNHTSTHPDMSRIATLEAFREELEGVEASYKEITGKEMTRFYRPPQGKYNVENLKMAKELGYHTFFWSLAYVDWYQDDQ
;
A
#
# COMPACT_ATOMS: atom_id res chain seq x y z
N MET A 1 -49.89 -68.28 -0.31
CA MET A 1 -50.32 -66.89 -0.11
C MET A 1 -49.09 -66.11 0.35
N SER A 2 -48.47 -65.34 -0.54
CA SER A 2 -47.27 -64.54 -0.24
C SER A 2 -47.69 -63.09 0.07
N ARG A 3 -47.51 -62.68 1.32
CA ARG A 3 -47.75 -61.28 1.73
C ARG A 3 -46.55 -60.38 1.31
N LYS A 4 -46.74 -59.52 0.32
CA LYS A 4 -45.82 -58.45 -0.01
C LYS A 4 -45.92 -57.39 1.04
N ILE A 5 -44.85 -57.20 1.81
CA ILE A 5 -44.70 -56.10 2.74
C ILE A 5 -44.47 -54.82 1.91
N LYS A 6 -45.43 -53.90 1.94
CA LYS A 6 -45.26 -52.56 1.38
C LYS A 6 -44.42 -51.75 2.36
N LEU A 7 -43.15 -51.49 2.04
CA LEU A 7 -42.33 -50.54 2.77
C LEU A 7 -42.90 -49.13 2.60
N PHE A 8 -43.14 -48.49 3.73
CA PHE A 8 -43.77 -47.18 3.85
C PHE A 8 -42.98 -46.10 3.09
N PRO A 9 -43.65 -45.15 2.39
CA PRO A 9 -43.01 -44.07 1.68
C PRO A 9 -42.22 -43.09 2.60
N CYS A 10 -42.51 -43.05 3.88
CA CYS A 10 -41.77 -42.22 4.87
C CYS A 10 -40.27 -42.58 4.99
N LEU A 11 -39.91 -43.83 4.84
CA LEU A 11 -38.48 -44.27 4.98
C LEU A 11 -37.60 -43.75 3.83
N ARG A 12 -38.18 -43.61 2.62
CA ARG A 12 -37.46 -43.02 1.47
C ARG A 12 -37.24 -41.54 1.56
N VAL A 13 -38.22 -40.81 2.13
CA VAL A 13 -38.12 -39.35 2.34
C VAL A 13 -37.08 -39.02 3.43
N THR A 14 -37.05 -39.79 4.52
CA THR A 14 -36.03 -39.58 5.59
C THR A 14 -34.63 -39.91 5.12
N LEU A 15 -34.42 -40.90 4.26
CA LEU A 15 -33.10 -41.19 3.68
C LEU A 15 -32.63 -40.14 2.71
N LEU A 16 -33.51 -39.55 1.90
CA LEU A 16 -33.19 -38.45 0.99
C LEU A 16 -32.86 -37.14 1.74
N LEU A 17 -33.57 -36.84 2.82
CA LEU A 17 -33.27 -35.67 3.67
C LEU A 17 -31.95 -35.81 4.43
N ALA A 18 -31.62 -37.03 4.90
CA ALA A 18 -30.33 -37.29 5.55
C ALA A 18 -29.15 -37.17 4.55
N ALA A 19 -29.31 -37.64 3.31
CA ALA A 19 -28.32 -37.52 2.26
C ALA A 19 -28.11 -36.05 1.85
N ALA A 20 -29.17 -35.25 1.72
CA ALA A 20 -29.10 -33.82 1.42
C ALA A 20 -28.40 -33.02 2.55
N PHE A 21 -28.65 -33.40 3.81
CA PHE A 21 -28.02 -32.76 4.97
C PHE A 21 -26.52 -33.08 5.05
N LEU A 22 -26.11 -34.30 4.76
CA LEU A 22 -24.71 -34.72 4.73
C LEU A 22 -23.95 -34.06 3.56
N LEU A 23 -24.56 -33.94 2.38
CA LEU A 23 -23.99 -33.24 1.22
C LEU A 23 -23.89 -31.75 1.48
N GLY A 24 -24.89 -31.14 2.14
CA GLY A 24 -24.84 -29.71 2.54
C GLY A 24 -23.74 -29.42 3.56
N ARG A 25 -23.50 -30.31 4.52
CA ARG A 25 -22.38 -30.15 5.49
C ARG A 25 -21.01 -30.34 4.84
N ALA A 26 -20.86 -31.25 3.88
CA ALA A 26 -19.63 -31.45 3.14
C ALA A 26 -19.33 -30.21 2.25
N ALA A 27 -20.34 -29.65 1.58
CA ALA A 27 -20.19 -28.43 0.82
C ALA A 27 -19.84 -27.22 1.70
N ALA A 28 -20.48 -27.09 2.88
CA ALA A 28 -20.17 -26.02 3.83
C ALA A 28 -18.76 -26.13 4.43
N GLN A 29 -18.25 -27.35 4.64
CA GLN A 29 -16.88 -27.56 5.11
C GLN A 29 -15.84 -27.25 4.01
N VAL A 30 -16.14 -27.57 2.75
CA VAL A 30 -15.27 -27.24 1.62
C VAL A 30 -15.24 -25.72 1.40
N THR A 31 -16.39 -25.04 1.48
CA THR A 31 -16.41 -23.57 1.37
C THR A 31 -15.75 -22.86 2.55
N SER A 32 -15.85 -23.39 3.78
CA SER A 32 -15.15 -22.82 4.93
C SER A 32 -13.64 -23.09 4.90
N SER A 33 -13.18 -24.23 4.37
CA SER A 33 -11.74 -24.49 4.19
C SER A 33 -11.14 -23.68 3.04
N VAL A 34 -11.91 -23.38 1.98
CA VAL A 34 -11.48 -22.46 0.91
C VAL A 34 -11.45 -21.02 1.40
N ALA A 35 -12.40 -20.60 2.25
CA ALA A 35 -12.40 -19.26 2.86
C ALA A 35 -11.26 -19.08 3.89
N ALA A 36 -10.89 -20.15 4.62
CA ALA A 36 -9.79 -20.11 5.60
C ALA A 36 -8.39 -20.14 4.95
N SER A 37 -8.26 -20.59 3.69
CA SER A 37 -6.99 -20.58 2.96
C SER A 37 -6.68 -19.27 2.22
N HIS A 38 -7.55 -18.24 2.32
CA HIS A 38 -7.33 -16.91 1.74
C HIS A 38 -6.86 -15.87 2.75
N SER A 39 -6.55 -16.27 3.98
CA SER A 39 -5.96 -15.36 4.97
C SER A 39 -4.43 -15.53 4.96
N GLY A 40 -3.73 -14.61 4.29
CA GLY A 40 -2.34 -14.33 4.63
C GLY A 40 -1.26 -14.57 3.60
N GLN A 41 -1.57 -14.56 2.29
CA GLN A 41 -0.51 -14.42 1.28
C GLN A 41 -0.85 -13.27 0.34
N ILE A 42 -0.05 -12.21 0.38
CA ILE A 42 0.07 -11.29 -0.73
C ILE A 42 0.46 -12.16 -1.92
N GLN A 43 -0.41 -12.26 -2.93
CA GLN A 43 -0.11 -13.08 -4.11
C GLN A 43 1.12 -12.51 -4.80
N SER A 44 2.18 -13.29 -4.90
CA SER A 44 3.51 -12.91 -5.42
C SER A 44 3.54 -12.57 -6.92
N SER A 45 2.41 -12.53 -7.61
CA SER A 45 2.33 -12.31 -9.06
C SER A 45 1.15 -11.44 -9.52
N ALA A 46 0.33 -10.92 -8.62
CA ALA A 46 -0.65 -9.92 -9.03
C ALA A 46 0.02 -8.56 -9.12
N GLU A 47 -0.10 -7.86 -10.24
CA GLU A 47 0.16 -6.42 -10.36
C GLU A 47 -0.74 -5.74 -9.31
N GLY A 48 -0.20 -5.53 -8.10
CA GLY A 48 -0.94 -4.94 -7.01
C GLY A 48 -0.83 -3.43 -7.10
N ASN A 49 -1.94 -2.76 -7.40
CA ASN A 49 -2.07 -1.35 -7.08
C ASN A 49 -2.49 -1.24 -5.63
N TRP A 50 -1.87 -0.34 -4.87
CA TRP A 50 -2.33 -0.03 -3.54
C TRP A 50 -3.76 0.49 -3.59
N GLY A 51 -4.66 -0.14 -2.84
CA GLY A 51 -6.08 0.19 -2.81
C GLY A 51 -6.62 0.19 -1.38
N LEU A 52 -7.62 1.02 -1.13
CA LEU A 52 -8.26 1.20 0.16
C LEU A 52 -9.76 0.95 0.08
N GLY A 53 -10.30 0.27 1.09
CA GLY A 53 -11.73 0.12 1.33
C GLY A 53 -12.14 0.80 2.63
N PHE A 54 -13.07 1.76 2.56
CA PHE A 54 -13.66 2.40 3.72
C PHE A 54 -14.93 1.64 4.10
N GLN A 55 -14.90 0.91 5.22
CA GLN A 55 -15.96 -0.01 5.60
C GLN A 55 -16.86 0.54 6.71
N GLU A 56 -16.30 1.32 7.62
CA GLU A 56 -16.99 1.84 8.80
C GLU A 56 -16.51 3.27 9.08
N GLU A 57 -17.46 4.16 9.36
CA GLU A 57 -17.14 5.55 9.71
C GLU A 57 -16.34 5.62 11.02
N GLY A 58 -15.30 6.45 11.04
CA GLY A 58 -14.44 6.61 12.21
C GLY A 58 -13.45 5.46 12.45
N ARG A 59 -13.37 4.51 11.53
CA ARG A 59 -12.35 3.44 11.55
C ARG A 59 -11.30 3.64 10.47
N PRO A 60 -10.07 3.16 10.68
CA PRO A 60 -9.06 3.14 9.64
C PRO A 60 -9.52 2.36 8.41
N PRO A 61 -9.16 2.78 7.19
CA PRO A 61 -9.47 2.02 5.99
C PRO A 61 -8.74 0.68 5.98
N VAL A 62 -9.30 -0.28 5.29
CA VAL A 62 -8.68 -1.58 5.04
C VAL A 62 -7.94 -1.51 3.70
N GLY A 63 -6.63 -1.77 3.72
CA GLY A 63 -5.84 -1.89 2.50
C GLY A 63 -6.01 -3.26 1.84
N ASN A 64 -5.59 -3.38 0.59
CA ASN A 64 -5.51 -4.68 -0.10
C ASN A 64 -4.38 -5.59 0.43
N ALA A 65 -3.56 -5.07 1.36
CA ALA A 65 -2.70 -5.84 2.25
C ALA A 65 -2.88 -5.31 3.68
N THR A 66 -2.81 -6.18 4.68
CA THR A 66 -2.94 -5.81 6.08
C THR A 66 -1.66 -5.15 6.61
N SER A 67 -1.77 -4.35 7.68
CA SER A 67 -0.58 -3.77 8.33
C SER A 67 0.41 -4.84 8.82
N GLN A 68 -0.08 -6.01 9.25
CA GLN A 68 0.77 -7.13 9.69
C GLN A 68 1.54 -7.77 8.53
N GLU A 69 0.91 -7.93 7.36
CA GLU A 69 1.56 -8.44 6.16
C GLU A 69 2.62 -7.47 5.65
N LEU A 70 2.29 -6.18 5.59
CA LEU A 70 3.22 -5.13 5.16
C LEU A 70 4.41 -4.97 6.10
N ALA A 71 4.20 -5.07 7.42
CA ALA A 71 5.25 -4.93 8.42
C ALA A 71 6.40 -5.94 8.26
N GLN A 72 6.14 -7.12 7.68
CA GLN A 72 7.17 -8.11 7.37
C GLN A 72 8.21 -7.58 6.37
N TYR A 73 7.82 -6.57 5.58
CA TYR A 73 8.65 -5.93 4.55
C TYR A 73 9.03 -4.49 4.90
N ASP A 74 8.90 -4.08 6.18
CA ASP A 74 9.07 -2.70 6.61
C ASP A 74 8.24 -1.71 5.78
N ALA A 75 7.00 -2.12 5.47
CA ALA A 75 6.04 -1.32 4.71
C ALA A 75 4.85 -0.92 5.59
N PHE A 76 4.34 0.30 5.39
CA PHE A 76 3.35 0.93 6.27
C PHE A 76 2.33 1.73 5.47
N TYR A 77 1.09 1.84 5.98
CA TYR A 77 0.06 2.75 5.46
C TYR A 77 -0.76 3.41 6.56
N LEU A 78 -0.61 2.92 7.79
CA LEU A 78 -1.26 3.45 8.98
C LEU A 78 -0.20 3.77 10.03
N GLY A 79 -0.42 4.85 10.76
CA GLY A 79 0.29 5.14 11.98
C GLY A 79 -0.41 4.49 13.20
N ASP A 80 -0.06 4.96 14.38
CA ASP A 80 -0.70 4.55 15.64
C ASP A 80 -2.14 5.09 15.67
N THR A 81 -3.12 4.19 15.51
CA THR A 81 -4.54 4.51 15.44
C THR A 81 -5.18 4.85 16.79
N ASP A 82 -4.48 4.60 17.90
CA ASP A 82 -4.93 4.99 19.24
C ASP A 82 -4.69 6.47 19.53
N LYS A 83 -3.92 7.14 18.67
CA LYS A 83 -3.60 8.56 18.77
C LYS A 83 -4.32 9.36 17.69
N LYS A 84 -4.91 10.49 18.09
CA LYS A 84 -5.46 11.48 17.15
C LYS A 84 -4.32 12.24 16.46
N ARG A 85 -3.68 11.60 15.47
CA ARG A 85 -2.55 12.13 14.71
C ARG A 85 -2.73 11.87 13.23
N ILE A 86 -2.46 12.90 12.42
CA ILE A 86 -2.42 12.81 10.96
C ILE A 86 -0.96 12.99 10.54
N TYR A 87 -0.51 12.18 9.60
CA TYR A 87 0.80 12.30 8.95
C TYR A 87 0.58 12.81 7.54
N LEU A 88 1.01 14.04 7.28
CA LEU A 88 0.91 14.65 5.96
C LEU A 88 2.04 14.16 5.06
N THR A 89 1.68 13.70 3.86
CA THR A 89 2.65 13.26 2.86
C THR A 89 2.29 13.83 1.49
N PHE A 90 3.29 14.21 0.72
CA PHE A 90 3.16 14.78 -0.62
C PHE A 90 4.02 13.98 -1.59
N ASP A 91 3.47 13.64 -2.75
CA ASP A 91 4.23 13.06 -3.85
C ASP A 91 4.56 14.18 -4.83
N ALA A 92 5.85 14.49 -4.99
CA ALA A 92 6.32 15.63 -5.75
C ALA A 92 7.07 15.17 -7.01
N GLY A 93 6.34 15.09 -8.12
CA GLY A 93 6.87 14.70 -9.42
C GLY A 93 7.08 15.86 -10.38
N TYR A 94 6.37 16.95 -10.19
CA TYR A 94 6.40 18.14 -11.03
C TYR A 94 6.08 19.38 -10.21
N GLU A 95 6.82 20.50 -10.43
CA GLU A 95 6.58 21.78 -9.77
C GLU A 95 5.75 22.69 -10.67
N ASN A 96 4.62 23.15 -10.16
CA ASN A 96 3.71 24.06 -10.84
C ASN A 96 3.41 25.37 -10.05
N GLY A 97 4.26 25.70 -9.09
CA GLY A 97 4.11 26.88 -8.24
C GLY A 97 3.41 26.62 -6.90
N ASN A 98 3.01 25.38 -6.60
CA ASN A 98 2.26 25.05 -5.39
C ASN A 98 3.15 24.67 -4.21
N THR A 99 4.35 24.14 -4.43
CA THR A 99 5.18 23.62 -3.34
C THR A 99 5.61 24.70 -2.35
N ALA A 100 5.99 25.89 -2.83
CA ALA A 100 6.38 26.98 -1.94
C ALA A 100 5.22 27.45 -1.04
N PRO A 101 3.99 27.70 -1.55
CA PRO A 101 2.82 27.98 -0.71
C PRO A 101 2.47 26.85 0.28
N ILE A 102 2.64 25.58 -0.09
CA ILE A 102 2.45 24.45 0.82
C ILE A 102 3.45 24.53 1.98
N LEU A 103 4.73 24.75 1.69
CA LEU A 103 5.76 24.93 2.72
C LEU A 103 5.47 26.12 3.63
N ASP A 104 4.99 27.24 3.08
CA ASP A 104 4.56 28.40 3.87
C ASP A 104 3.43 28.05 4.84
N ALA A 105 2.45 27.29 4.39
CA ALA A 105 1.33 26.82 5.21
C ALA A 105 1.80 25.87 6.30
N LEU A 106 2.65 24.89 5.97
CA LEU A 106 3.21 23.93 6.92
C LEU A 106 4.02 24.65 8.01
N LYS A 107 4.87 25.59 7.61
CA LYS A 107 5.66 26.41 8.53
C LYS A 107 4.77 27.24 9.46
N LYS A 108 3.76 27.90 8.91
CA LYS A 108 2.79 28.72 9.69
C LYS A 108 2.08 27.90 10.77
N HIS A 109 1.82 26.63 10.50
CA HIS A 109 1.11 25.74 11.42
C HIS A 109 2.03 24.79 12.21
N GLU A 110 3.35 24.95 12.10
CA GLU A 110 4.36 24.11 12.75
C GLU A 110 4.11 22.62 12.49
N ALA A 111 3.67 22.29 11.26
CA ALA A 111 3.27 20.95 10.84
C ALA A 111 4.38 20.29 9.99
N PRO A 112 5.19 19.37 10.54
CA PRO A 112 6.15 18.63 9.74
C PRO A 112 5.41 17.69 8.78
N ALA A 113 6.00 17.47 7.60
CA ALA A 113 5.46 16.58 6.56
C ALA A 113 6.56 15.74 5.93
N ALA A 114 6.18 14.74 5.13
CA ALA A 114 7.10 14.01 4.27
C ALA A 114 6.79 14.30 2.80
N PHE A 115 7.84 14.59 2.02
CA PHE A 115 7.77 14.82 0.58
C PHE A 115 8.50 13.67 -0.12
N PHE A 116 7.79 12.86 -0.90
CA PHE A 116 8.38 11.83 -1.74
C PHE A 116 8.67 12.43 -3.11
N VAL A 117 9.94 12.63 -3.41
CA VAL A 117 10.37 13.40 -4.59
C VAL A 117 10.89 12.50 -5.71
N VAL A 118 10.53 12.83 -6.95
CA VAL A 118 11.01 12.17 -8.17
C VAL A 118 12.30 12.84 -8.65
N GLY A 119 13.12 12.12 -9.41
CA GLY A 119 14.42 12.59 -9.88
C GLY A 119 14.40 13.92 -10.63
N ASN A 120 13.39 14.17 -11.50
CA ASN A 120 13.27 15.46 -12.18
C ASN A 120 12.89 16.59 -11.21
N PHE A 121 11.98 16.33 -10.26
CA PHE A 121 11.60 17.35 -9.27
C PHE A 121 12.81 17.82 -8.45
N ILE A 122 13.60 16.85 -7.93
CA ILE A 122 14.75 17.19 -7.09
C ILE A 122 15.85 17.93 -7.86
N SER A 123 16.09 17.56 -9.12
CA SER A 123 17.12 18.18 -9.96
C SER A 123 16.73 19.60 -10.44
N GLU A 124 15.45 19.83 -10.71
CA GLU A 124 14.94 21.10 -11.20
C GLU A 124 14.66 22.11 -10.07
N ASN A 125 14.47 21.64 -8.83
CA ASN A 125 14.04 22.48 -7.70
C ASN A 125 14.94 22.35 -6.46
N PRO A 126 16.28 22.53 -6.58
CA PRO A 126 17.20 22.35 -5.46
C PRO A 126 16.92 23.27 -4.28
N ASP A 127 16.39 24.47 -4.52
CA ASP A 127 16.06 25.42 -3.45
C ASP A 127 14.87 24.97 -2.63
N LEU A 128 13.87 24.34 -3.24
CA LEU A 128 12.75 23.74 -2.52
C LEU A 128 13.20 22.54 -1.66
N ILE A 129 14.12 21.74 -2.16
CA ILE A 129 14.70 20.63 -1.40
C ILE A 129 15.46 21.11 -0.17
N ARG A 130 16.31 22.15 -0.32
CA ARG A 130 17.00 22.77 0.83
C ARG A 130 16.01 23.31 1.83
N ARG A 131 14.97 24.01 1.34
CA ARG A 131 13.93 24.56 2.17
C ARG A 131 13.16 23.48 2.96
N MET A 132 12.78 22.35 2.32
CA MET A 132 12.16 21.22 2.99
C MET A 132 13.02 20.72 4.15
N GLU A 133 14.30 20.53 3.92
CA GLU A 133 15.26 20.07 4.92
C GLU A 133 15.44 21.07 6.07
N GLU A 134 15.60 22.37 5.75
CA GLU A 134 15.80 23.44 6.74
C GLU A 134 14.57 23.67 7.60
N GLU A 135 13.36 23.46 7.07
CA GLU A 135 12.09 23.60 7.77
C GLU A 135 11.68 22.32 8.53
N GLY A 136 12.54 21.28 8.51
CA GLY A 136 12.36 20.05 9.32
C GLY A 136 11.39 19.05 8.71
N HIS A 137 11.14 19.12 7.41
CA HIS A 137 10.38 18.12 6.68
C HIS A 137 11.26 16.91 6.31
N ILE A 138 10.64 15.78 6.10
CA ILE A 138 11.32 14.58 5.57
C ILE A 138 11.26 14.62 4.06
N VAL A 139 12.41 14.52 3.40
CA VAL A 139 12.48 14.26 1.96
C VAL A 139 12.72 12.75 1.76
N GLY A 140 11.76 12.08 1.17
CA GLY A 140 11.77 10.65 0.85
C GLY A 140 11.89 10.40 -0.66
N ASN A 141 12.15 9.17 -1.02
CA ASN A 141 12.43 8.74 -2.37
C ASN A 141 11.17 8.30 -3.12
N HIS A 142 10.91 8.88 -4.30
CA HIS A 142 9.83 8.48 -5.19
C HIS A 142 10.34 8.03 -6.57
N THR A 143 11.55 7.47 -6.60
CA THR A 143 12.31 6.97 -7.76
C THR A 143 12.84 8.07 -8.69
N SER A 144 13.83 7.71 -9.50
CA SER A 144 14.46 8.63 -10.45
C SER A 144 13.56 8.97 -11.63
N THR A 145 12.85 7.97 -12.19
CA THR A 145 12.09 8.12 -13.44
C THR A 145 10.60 7.86 -13.31
N HIS A 146 10.11 7.57 -12.08
CA HIS A 146 8.70 7.29 -11.77
C HIS A 146 8.11 6.10 -12.55
N PRO A 147 8.83 4.96 -12.66
CA PRO A 147 8.36 3.81 -13.40
C PRO A 147 7.33 3.00 -12.59
N ASP A 148 6.69 2.05 -13.26
CA ASP A 148 5.98 0.97 -12.59
C ASP A 148 6.98 0.01 -11.92
N MET A 149 7.26 0.24 -10.64
CA MET A 149 8.26 -0.53 -9.89
C MET A 149 7.89 -2.02 -9.77
N SER A 150 6.61 -2.37 -9.89
CA SER A 150 6.19 -3.78 -9.86
C SER A 150 6.70 -4.61 -11.04
N ARG A 151 7.15 -3.95 -12.10
CA ARG A 151 7.74 -4.57 -13.29
C ARG A 151 9.25 -4.70 -13.24
N ILE A 152 9.89 -4.09 -12.26
CA ILE A 152 11.34 -4.19 -12.09
C ILE A 152 11.67 -5.53 -11.43
N ALA A 153 12.38 -6.37 -12.16
CA ALA A 153 12.61 -7.76 -11.78
C ALA A 153 13.92 -8.00 -11.02
N THR A 154 14.86 -7.04 -11.04
CA THR A 154 16.20 -7.21 -10.45
C THR A 154 16.46 -6.17 -9.37
N LEU A 155 17.17 -6.59 -8.32
CA LEU A 155 17.61 -5.69 -7.24
C LEU A 155 18.48 -4.55 -7.77
N GLU A 156 19.29 -4.81 -8.78
CA GLU A 156 20.18 -3.81 -9.39
C GLU A 156 19.37 -2.68 -10.03
N ALA A 157 18.44 -3.02 -10.93
CA ALA A 157 17.58 -2.01 -11.57
C ALA A 157 16.69 -1.28 -10.55
N PHE A 158 16.25 -1.97 -9.50
CA PHE A 158 15.49 -1.35 -8.41
C PHE A 158 16.35 -0.34 -7.64
N ARG A 159 17.59 -0.68 -7.34
CA ARG A 159 18.58 0.18 -6.69
C ARG A 159 18.90 1.41 -7.53
N GLU A 160 19.13 1.27 -8.83
CA GLU A 160 19.43 2.39 -9.73
C GLU A 160 18.33 3.47 -9.68
N GLU A 161 17.06 3.06 -9.64
CA GLU A 161 15.94 3.99 -9.51
C GLU A 161 15.93 4.77 -8.19
N LEU A 162 16.52 4.24 -7.14
CA LEU A 162 16.57 4.90 -5.82
C LEU A 162 17.86 5.72 -5.63
N GLU A 163 19.01 5.19 -6.04
CA GLU A 163 20.32 5.82 -5.83
C GLU A 163 20.46 7.16 -6.56
N GLY A 164 19.81 7.32 -7.72
CA GLY A 164 19.83 8.59 -8.45
C GLY A 164 19.23 9.75 -7.64
N VAL A 165 18.13 9.51 -6.94
CA VAL A 165 17.50 10.51 -6.08
C VAL A 165 18.33 10.76 -4.82
N GLU A 166 18.89 9.71 -4.19
CA GLU A 166 19.79 9.84 -3.04
C GLU A 166 21.04 10.70 -3.38
N ALA A 167 21.65 10.44 -4.54
CA ALA A 167 22.84 11.18 -4.99
C ALA A 167 22.53 12.67 -5.18
N SER A 168 21.42 12.99 -5.85
CA SER A 168 20.97 14.37 -6.04
C SER A 168 20.65 15.07 -4.71
N TYR A 169 19.98 14.37 -3.78
CA TYR A 169 19.70 14.92 -2.45
C TYR A 169 20.99 15.24 -1.69
N LYS A 170 21.95 14.31 -1.70
CA LYS A 170 23.25 14.50 -1.05
C LYS A 170 24.04 15.67 -1.67
N GLU A 171 24.01 15.79 -2.99
CA GLU A 171 24.67 16.92 -3.69
C GLU A 171 24.05 18.26 -3.26
N ILE A 172 22.74 18.35 -3.15
CA ILE A 172 21.99 19.59 -2.82
C ILE A 172 22.14 19.96 -1.36
N THR A 173 22.05 18.98 -0.43
CA THR A 173 21.95 19.23 1.01
C THR A 173 23.22 18.94 1.80
N GLY A 174 24.15 18.19 1.22
CA GLY A 174 25.32 17.64 1.92
C GLY A 174 25.01 16.53 2.92
N LYS A 175 23.75 16.03 2.98
CA LYS A 175 23.29 15.02 3.93
C LYS A 175 22.88 13.74 3.22
N GLU A 176 22.87 12.63 3.96
CA GLU A 176 22.26 11.39 3.48
C GLU A 176 20.73 11.50 3.53
N MET A 177 20.05 11.01 2.47
CA MET A 177 18.60 10.98 2.41
C MET A 177 18.03 9.99 3.43
N THR A 178 16.93 10.35 4.06
CA THR A 178 16.16 9.40 4.88
C THR A 178 15.65 8.27 3.98
N ARG A 179 15.87 7.01 4.39
CA ARG A 179 15.48 5.84 3.59
C ARG A 179 13.99 5.53 3.67
N PHE A 180 13.20 6.55 3.33
CA PHE A 180 11.75 6.45 3.14
C PHE A 180 11.45 6.41 1.65
N TYR A 181 10.67 5.43 1.25
CA TYR A 181 10.34 5.17 -0.15
C TYR A 181 8.83 5.07 -0.32
N ARG A 182 8.32 5.61 -1.41
CA ARG A 182 6.96 5.39 -1.87
C ARG A 182 6.98 4.90 -3.31
N PRO A 183 6.37 3.74 -3.60
CA PRO A 183 6.30 3.24 -4.97
C PRO A 183 5.42 4.15 -5.84
N PRO A 184 5.87 4.55 -7.04
CA PRO A 184 5.06 5.28 -8.01
C PRO A 184 3.69 4.64 -8.22
N GLN A 185 2.64 5.48 -8.25
CA GLN A 185 1.25 5.05 -8.43
C GLN A 185 0.74 4.04 -7.38
N GLY A 186 1.48 3.81 -6.30
CA GLY A 186 1.19 2.73 -5.35
C GLY A 186 1.34 1.33 -5.92
N LYS A 187 2.03 1.17 -7.05
CA LYS A 187 2.24 -0.14 -7.68
C LYS A 187 3.37 -0.91 -7.01
N TYR A 188 3.07 -2.11 -6.58
CA TYR A 188 4.02 -2.95 -5.87
C TYR A 188 3.73 -4.44 -6.06
N ASN A 189 4.70 -5.26 -5.72
CA ASN A 189 4.55 -6.69 -5.48
C ASN A 189 5.45 -7.09 -4.30
N VAL A 190 5.35 -8.33 -3.85
CA VAL A 190 6.13 -8.82 -2.70
C VAL A 190 7.64 -8.75 -2.94
N GLU A 191 8.09 -9.04 -4.15
CA GLU A 191 9.53 -9.01 -4.46
C GLU A 191 10.07 -7.58 -4.41
N ASN A 192 9.30 -6.58 -4.88
CA ASN A 192 9.71 -5.18 -4.76
C ASN A 192 9.76 -4.69 -3.31
N LEU A 193 8.82 -5.13 -2.46
CA LEU A 193 8.88 -4.83 -1.03
C LEU A 193 10.10 -5.45 -0.36
N LYS A 194 10.48 -6.67 -0.74
CA LYS A 194 11.73 -7.32 -0.28
C LYS A 194 12.96 -6.55 -0.75
N MET A 195 12.99 -6.12 -2.02
CA MET A 195 14.09 -5.33 -2.58
C MET A 195 14.26 -4.00 -1.83
N ALA A 196 13.17 -3.29 -1.58
CA ALA A 196 13.20 -2.05 -0.80
C ALA A 196 13.76 -2.29 0.61
N LYS A 197 13.26 -3.32 1.30
CA LYS A 197 13.75 -3.71 2.64
C LYS A 197 15.21 -4.11 2.63
N GLU A 198 15.68 -4.90 1.64
CA GLU A 198 17.08 -5.31 1.50
C GLU A 198 18.01 -4.11 1.34
N LEU A 199 17.55 -3.07 0.65
CA LEU A 199 18.25 -1.80 0.50
C LEU A 199 18.12 -0.87 1.73
N GLY A 200 17.43 -1.32 2.79
CA GLY A 200 17.26 -0.59 4.05
C GLY A 200 16.18 0.49 3.99
N TYR A 201 15.27 0.43 3.02
CA TYR A 201 14.17 1.37 2.90
C TYR A 201 12.95 0.93 3.70
N HIS A 202 12.24 1.91 4.27
CA HIS A 202 10.88 1.79 4.73
C HIS A 202 9.91 2.23 3.63
N THR A 203 8.98 1.35 3.24
CA THR A 203 7.99 1.64 2.19
C THR A 203 6.75 2.26 2.79
N PHE A 204 6.29 3.40 2.26
CA PHE A 204 5.10 4.09 2.73
C PHE A 204 4.03 4.17 1.65
N PHE A 205 2.88 3.58 1.96
CA PHE A 205 1.63 3.81 1.25
C PHE A 205 0.83 4.92 1.96
N TRP A 206 -0.44 5.08 1.63
CA TRP A 206 -1.35 6.06 2.21
C TRP A 206 -2.60 5.40 2.78
N SER A 207 -3.25 6.05 3.74
CA SER A 207 -4.54 5.63 4.31
C SER A 207 -5.71 6.52 3.87
N LEU A 208 -5.40 7.64 3.26
CA LEU A 208 -6.33 8.55 2.60
C LEU A 208 -5.56 9.27 1.50
N ALA A 209 -6.14 9.36 0.33
CA ALA A 209 -5.64 10.15 -0.78
C ALA A 209 -6.80 10.69 -1.60
N TYR A 210 -6.57 11.77 -2.29
CA TYR A 210 -7.48 12.34 -3.27
C TYR A 210 -6.69 12.76 -4.51
N VAL A 211 -7.42 12.96 -5.59
CA VAL A 211 -6.82 13.38 -6.86
C VAL A 211 -6.57 14.88 -6.78
N ASP A 212 -5.31 15.30 -6.76
CA ASP A 212 -4.90 16.71 -6.62
C ASP A 212 -4.15 17.26 -7.85
N TRP A 213 -3.96 16.43 -8.89
CA TRP A 213 -3.26 16.83 -10.11
C TRP A 213 -4.18 17.37 -11.21
N TYR A 214 -5.49 17.33 -11.05
CA TYR A 214 -6.44 18.00 -11.93
C TYR A 214 -6.75 19.40 -11.40
N GLN A 215 -6.43 20.44 -12.17
CA GLN A 215 -6.61 21.85 -11.74
C GLN A 215 -8.09 22.29 -11.68
N ASP A 216 -8.96 21.64 -12.42
CA ASP A 216 -10.35 22.05 -12.61
C ASP A 216 -11.36 21.21 -11.78
N ASP A 217 -10.92 20.29 -10.95
CA ASP A 217 -11.76 19.29 -10.29
C ASP A 217 -11.40 19.11 -8.78
N GLN A 218 -11.20 20.23 -8.07
CA GLN A 218 -10.88 20.26 -6.64
C GLN A 218 -12.05 20.71 -5.79
#